data_7189c02b9cbc1485ba025111052c4d98
#
_entry.id   7189c02b9cbc1485ba025111052c4d98
#
_cell.length_a   1.000
_cell.length_b   1.000
_cell.length_c   1.000
_cell.angle_alpha   90.00
_cell.angle_beta   90.00
_cell.angle_gamma   90.00
#
_symmetry.space_group_name_H-M   'P 1'
#
loop_
_entity.id
_entity.type
_entity.pdbx_description
1 polymer ?
#
loop_
_entity_poly.entity_id
_entity_poly.type
_entity_poly.pdbx_seq_one_letter_code
_entity_poly.pdbx_strand_id
1 'polypeptide(L)'
;MSLYDKAKQTADFIKSKINNIPKTAIVLGSGLGPFAKEIEEEVEFDYKDIPNFPVSTVEGHSGKLIFGKLGNKDIMAMQGRFHFYEGYSMKEVTFPVRVMRELGIKTLFVSNAAGGTNADFEIGDLMIIRDHINFFPEHPLHGKNIEYGPRFPDMSEAYSKELIDKALEIAKEKGIKVQQGVYIGTQGPTFETPAEYKMFHILGADAVGMSTVPEVIVANHCGIKVFGVSVITDLGCLLYTSPSPRDG
;
A
#
# COMPACT_ATOMS: atom_id res chain seq x y z
N MET A 1 -1.20 27.22 3.99
CA MET A 1 -2.22 26.41 3.31
C MET A 1 -2.38 25.13 4.11
N SER A 2 -3.61 24.75 4.47
CA SER A 2 -3.86 23.52 5.21
C SER A 2 -3.62 22.29 4.33
N LEU A 3 -3.51 21.10 4.95
CA LEU A 3 -3.38 19.85 4.22
C LEU A 3 -4.61 19.58 3.33
N TYR A 4 -5.79 19.98 3.80
CA TYR A 4 -7.04 19.93 3.05
C TYR A 4 -6.97 20.81 1.78
N ASP A 5 -6.56 22.10 1.93
CA ASP A 5 -6.46 23.01 0.79
C ASP A 5 -5.48 22.51 -0.26
N LYS A 6 -4.34 21.96 0.18
CA LYS A 6 -3.35 21.35 -0.72
C LYS A 6 -3.93 20.19 -1.51
N ALA A 7 -4.62 19.27 -0.83
CA ALA A 7 -5.21 18.10 -1.49
C ALA A 7 -6.28 18.51 -2.50
N LYS A 8 -7.12 19.50 -2.15
CA LYS A 8 -8.12 20.06 -3.04
C LYS A 8 -7.50 20.73 -4.26
N GLN A 9 -6.50 21.60 -4.07
CA GLN A 9 -5.77 22.26 -5.17
C GLN A 9 -5.17 21.22 -6.13
N THR A 10 -4.55 20.18 -5.59
CA THR A 10 -3.96 19.09 -6.38
C THR A 10 -5.02 18.34 -7.18
N ALA A 11 -6.13 17.99 -6.53
CA ALA A 11 -7.24 17.32 -7.21
C ALA A 11 -7.88 18.19 -8.30
N ASP A 12 -8.05 19.49 -8.06
CA ASP A 12 -8.59 20.41 -9.05
C ASP A 12 -7.66 20.56 -10.27
N PHE A 13 -6.33 20.60 -10.03
CA PHE A 13 -5.34 20.54 -11.11
C PHE A 13 -5.49 19.27 -11.95
N ILE A 14 -5.55 18.10 -11.32
CA ILE A 14 -5.72 16.81 -12.03
C ILE A 14 -7.04 16.80 -12.81
N LYS A 15 -8.16 17.17 -12.18
CA LYS A 15 -9.48 17.24 -12.81
C LYS A 15 -9.50 18.12 -14.07
N SER A 16 -8.68 19.18 -14.10
CA SER A 16 -8.59 20.06 -15.26
C SER A 16 -7.88 19.45 -16.47
N LYS A 17 -7.24 18.29 -16.28
CA LYS A 17 -6.40 17.64 -17.30
C LYS A 17 -6.90 16.25 -17.74
N ILE A 18 -7.86 15.70 -17.04
CA ILE A 18 -8.43 14.38 -17.35
C ILE A 18 -9.91 14.50 -17.74
N ASN A 19 -10.37 13.64 -18.63
CA ASN A 19 -11.76 13.65 -19.07
C ASN A 19 -12.70 12.90 -18.11
N ASN A 20 -12.23 11.77 -17.60
CA ASN A 20 -13.01 10.90 -16.71
C ASN A 20 -12.32 10.75 -15.36
N ILE A 21 -13.09 10.85 -14.29
CA ILE A 21 -12.59 10.62 -12.95
C ILE A 21 -12.88 9.17 -12.56
N PRO A 22 -11.86 8.32 -12.42
CA PRO A 22 -12.05 6.93 -12.04
C PRO A 22 -12.61 6.79 -10.61
N LYS A 23 -13.20 5.65 -10.31
CA LYS A 23 -13.64 5.30 -8.94
C LYS A 23 -12.65 4.36 -8.24
N THR A 24 -11.67 3.87 -8.98
CA THR A 24 -10.67 2.92 -8.50
C THR A 24 -9.27 3.48 -8.68
N ALA A 25 -8.46 3.36 -7.63
CA ALA A 25 -7.04 3.66 -7.68
C ALA A 25 -6.21 2.40 -7.35
N ILE A 26 -5.00 2.34 -7.89
CA ILE A 26 -4.03 1.27 -7.66
C ILE A 26 -2.70 1.91 -7.27
N VAL A 27 -2.06 1.45 -6.19
CA VAL A 27 -0.67 1.77 -5.86
C VAL A 27 0.20 0.57 -6.20
N LEU A 28 1.06 0.75 -7.20
CA LEU A 28 2.02 -0.26 -7.63
C LEU A 28 3.29 -0.15 -6.79
N GLY A 29 3.53 -1.18 -5.97
CA GLY A 29 4.71 -1.30 -5.12
C GLY A 29 5.98 -1.67 -5.88
N SER A 30 7.08 -1.83 -5.14
CA SER A 30 8.39 -2.22 -5.67
C SER A 30 8.29 -3.51 -6.48
N GLY A 31 8.92 -3.52 -7.66
CA GLY A 31 8.89 -4.65 -8.59
C GLY A 31 7.62 -4.77 -9.43
N LEU A 32 6.53 -4.07 -9.09
CA LEU A 32 5.24 -4.15 -9.78
C LEU A 32 5.04 -3.03 -10.81
N GLY A 33 6.01 -2.13 -10.96
CA GLY A 33 5.98 -1.07 -11.98
C GLY A 33 5.66 -1.54 -13.41
N PRO A 34 6.16 -2.70 -13.87
CA PRO A 34 5.82 -3.23 -15.20
C PRO A 34 4.33 -3.48 -15.44
N PHE A 35 3.53 -3.70 -14.38
CA PHE A 35 2.08 -3.82 -14.50
C PHE A 35 1.42 -2.57 -15.09
N ALA A 36 2.05 -1.40 -14.96
CA ALA A 36 1.55 -0.17 -15.60
C ALA A 36 1.42 -0.28 -17.12
N LYS A 37 2.17 -1.20 -17.77
CA LYS A 37 2.07 -1.46 -19.22
C LYS A 37 0.77 -2.14 -19.65
N GLU A 38 0.04 -2.75 -18.70
CA GLU A 38 -1.28 -3.34 -18.94
C GLU A 38 -2.41 -2.29 -18.95
N ILE A 39 -2.08 -1.04 -18.57
CA ILE A 39 -3.02 0.07 -18.57
C ILE A 39 -2.99 0.72 -19.96
N GLU A 40 -4.14 0.81 -20.60
CA GLU A 40 -4.33 1.64 -21.79
C GLU A 40 -4.32 3.11 -21.34
N GLU A 41 -3.12 3.70 -21.36
CA GLU A 41 -2.86 5.03 -20.84
C GLU A 41 -3.59 6.09 -21.64
N GLU A 42 -4.29 7.01 -20.95
CA GLU A 42 -4.92 8.19 -21.53
C GLU A 42 -4.15 9.47 -21.17
N VAL A 43 -3.73 9.59 -19.90
CA VAL A 43 -2.99 10.74 -19.38
C VAL A 43 -2.01 10.27 -18.31
N GLU A 44 -0.80 10.79 -18.37
CA GLU A 44 0.25 10.52 -17.37
C GLU A 44 0.82 11.86 -16.83
N PHE A 45 1.20 11.87 -15.56
CA PHE A 45 1.86 12.98 -14.89
C PHE A 45 3.10 12.49 -14.16
N ASP A 46 4.24 13.13 -14.34
CA ASP A 46 5.34 12.99 -13.40
C ASP A 46 4.95 13.60 -12.05
N TYR A 47 5.29 12.96 -10.93
CA TYR A 47 4.94 13.48 -9.59
C TYR A 47 5.45 14.90 -9.35
N LYS A 48 6.63 15.23 -9.87
CA LYS A 48 7.24 16.57 -9.77
C LYS A 48 6.40 17.68 -10.42
N ASP A 49 5.56 17.34 -11.40
CA ASP A 49 4.73 18.28 -12.15
C ASP A 49 3.33 18.42 -11.53
N ILE A 50 3.01 17.64 -10.51
CA ILE A 50 1.75 17.71 -9.77
C ILE A 50 1.91 18.64 -8.56
N PRO A 51 1.12 19.70 -8.44
CA PRO A 51 1.21 20.61 -7.30
C PRO A 51 1.11 19.87 -5.96
N ASN A 52 1.98 20.22 -5.03
CA ASN A 52 2.04 19.69 -3.65
C ASN A 52 2.38 18.19 -3.51
N PHE A 53 2.56 17.46 -4.61
CA PHE A 53 2.97 16.07 -4.54
C PHE A 53 4.41 15.95 -4.04
N PRO A 54 4.73 14.95 -3.20
CA PRO A 54 6.12 14.58 -2.94
C PRO A 54 6.79 14.08 -4.21
N VAL A 55 8.11 14.05 -4.22
CA VAL A 55 8.90 13.50 -5.33
C VAL A 55 9.52 12.20 -4.88
N SER A 56 9.27 11.09 -5.60
CA SER A 56 9.92 9.81 -5.26
C SER A 56 11.44 9.92 -5.41
N THR A 57 12.18 9.48 -4.40
CA THR A 57 13.65 9.46 -4.37
C THR A 57 14.19 8.04 -4.49
N VAL A 58 13.31 7.04 -4.53
CA VAL A 58 13.68 5.62 -4.62
C VAL A 58 14.04 5.27 -6.05
N GLU A 59 15.24 4.73 -6.24
CA GLU A 59 15.71 4.23 -7.54
C GLU A 59 14.77 3.10 -8.04
N GLY A 60 14.39 3.18 -9.32
CA GLY A 60 13.43 2.23 -9.92
C GLY A 60 11.94 2.59 -9.74
N HIS A 61 11.62 3.64 -8.99
CA HIS A 61 10.27 4.21 -8.97
C HIS A 61 10.19 5.33 -10.01
N SER A 62 9.42 5.12 -11.08
CA SER A 62 9.26 6.12 -12.15
C SER A 62 8.56 7.40 -11.69
N GLY A 63 7.90 7.37 -10.52
CA GLY A 63 7.27 8.55 -9.94
C GLY A 63 6.17 9.13 -10.81
N LYS A 64 5.26 8.29 -11.32
CA LYS A 64 4.21 8.67 -12.25
C LYS A 64 2.82 8.38 -11.71
N LEU A 65 1.91 9.29 -12.03
CA LEU A 65 0.49 9.13 -11.84
C LEU A 65 -0.16 8.92 -13.21
N ILE A 66 -0.79 7.77 -13.40
CA ILE A 66 -1.34 7.33 -14.68
C ILE A 66 -2.86 7.26 -14.56
N PHE A 67 -3.56 7.83 -15.53
CA PHE A 67 -5.00 7.68 -15.74
C PHE A 67 -5.22 6.95 -17.03
N GLY A 68 -6.05 5.93 -17.02
CA GLY A 68 -6.31 5.12 -18.20
C GLY A 68 -7.28 3.98 -17.91
N LYS A 69 -7.28 2.98 -18.78
CA LYS A 69 -8.16 1.81 -18.66
C LYS A 69 -7.38 0.55 -18.37
N LEU A 70 -7.90 -0.23 -17.46
CA LEU A 70 -7.50 -1.62 -17.25
C LEU A 70 -8.72 -2.51 -17.63
N GLY A 71 -8.62 -3.18 -18.78
CA GLY A 71 -9.78 -3.80 -19.40
C GLY A 71 -10.85 -2.75 -19.73
N ASN A 72 -12.04 -2.88 -19.14
CA ASN A 72 -13.16 -1.95 -19.38
C ASN A 72 -13.37 -0.94 -18.23
N LYS A 73 -12.41 -0.79 -17.33
CA LYS A 73 -12.53 0.07 -16.14
C LYS A 73 -11.56 1.23 -16.18
N ASP A 74 -12.07 2.43 -15.97
CA ASP A 74 -11.22 3.60 -15.73
C ASP A 74 -10.53 3.47 -14.38
N ILE A 75 -9.22 3.68 -14.37
CA ILE A 75 -8.39 3.60 -13.16
C ILE A 75 -7.42 4.76 -13.06
N MET A 76 -7.00 5.04 -11.85
CA MET A 76 -5.84 5.84 -11.49
C MET A 76 -4.77 4.92 -10.95
N ALA A 77 -3.56 4.97 -11.50
CA ALA A 77 -2.46 4.17 -11.00
C ALA A 77 -1.29 5.05 -10.55
N MET A 78 -0.77 4.77 -9.37
CA MET A 78 0.51 5.30 -8.90
C MET A 78 1.61 4.30 -9.26
N GLN A 79 2.48 4.65 -10.19
CA GLN A 79 3.68 3.89 -10.53
C GLN A 79 4.83 4.36 -9.63
N GLY A 80 4.92 3.77 -8.46
CA GLY A 80 5.77 4.18 -7.34
C GLY A 80 4.96 4.78 -6.19
N ARG A 81 5.56 4.77 -5.02
CA ARG A 81 4.98 5.31 -3.77
C ARG A 81 6.01 6.10 -2.99
N PHE A 82 5.58 6.74 -1.92
CA PHE A 82 6.45 7.44 -0.98
C PHE A 82 6.62 6.60 0.29
N HIS A 83 7.85 6.57 0.82
CA HIS A 83 8.15 5.81 2.02
C HIS A 83 8.61 6.74 3.15
N PHE A 84 8.34 6.31 4.37
CA PHE A 84 8.76 7.05 5.56
C PHE A 84 10.29 7.18 5.65
N TYR A 85 11.04 6.13 5.25
CA TYR A 85 12.49 6.14 5.27
C TYR A 85 13.14 7.12 4.27
N GLU A 86 12.39 7.65 3.31
CA GLU A 86 12.86 8.70 2.40
C GLU A 86 12.98 10.07 3.09
N GLY A 87 12.57 10.17 4.36
CA GLY A 87 12.58 11.41 5.16
C GLY A 87 11.28 12.20 5.11
N TYR A 88 10.25 11.66 4.48
CA TYR A 88 8.91 12.25 4.46
C TYR A 88 8.16 11.99 5.77
N SER A 89 7.42 13.01 6.25
CA SER A 89 6.45 12.82 7.31
C SER A 89 5.31 11.89 6.86
N MET A 90 4.63 11.26 7.81
CA MET A 90 3.47 10.41 7.48
C MET A 90 2.35 11.16 6.76
N LYS A 91 2.26 12.49 6.92
CA LYS A 91 1.32 13.33 6.18
C LYS A 91 1.68 13.46 4.71
N GLU A 92 2.97 13.52 4.39
CA GLU A 92 3.47 13.56 3.02
C GLU A 92 3.37 12.19 2.36
N VAL A 93 3.79 11.11 3.05
CA VAL A 93 3.65 9.73 2.58
C VAL A 93 2.21 9.42 2.17
N THR A 94 1.23 9.88 2.93
CA THR A 94 -0.19 9.60 2.71
C THR A 94 -0.95 10.68 1.94
N PHE A 95 -0.26 11.74 1.51
CA PHE A 95 -0.88 12.84 0.77
C PHE A 95 -1.63 12.38 -0.49
N PRO A 96 -1.09 11.45 -1.30
CA PRO A 96 -1.81 10.95 -2.48
C PRO A 96 -3.18 10.34 -2.17
N VAL A 97 -3.32 9.66 -1.03
CA VAL A 97 -4.60 9.06 -0.62
C VAL A 97 -5.65 10.15 -0.32
N ARG A 98 -5.22 11.28 0.22
CA ARG A 98 -6.11 12.44 0.44
C ARG A 98 -6.53 13.09 -0.89
N VAL A 99 -5.62 13.14 -1.86
CA VAL A 99 -5.94 13.58 -3.23
C VAL A 99 -6.93 12.63 -3.88
N MET A 100 -6.77 11.30 -3.70
CA MET A 100 -7.74 10.30 -4.16
C MET A 100 -9.14 10.56 -3.59
N ARG A 101 -9.23 10.93 -2.31
CA ARG A 101 -10.51 11.31 -1.68
C ARG A 101 -11.15 12.51 -2.38
N GLU A 102 -10.37 13.57 -2.67
CA GLU A 102 -10.82 14.77 -3.37
C GLU A 102 -11.21 14.50 -4.83
N LEU A 103 -10.55 13.55 -5.48
CA LEU A 103 -10.92 13.06 -6.81
C LEU A 103 -12.21 12.22 -6.78
N GLY A 104 -12.63 11.72 -5.62
CA GLY A 104 -13.84 10.91 -5.48
C GLY A 104 -13.61 9.41 -5.75
N ILE A 105 -12.37 8.94 -5.59
CA ILE A 105 -12.02 7.52 -5.56
C ILE A 105 -12.81 6.82 -4.44
N LYS A 106 -13.27 5.61 -4.70
CA LYS A 106 -14.07 4.79 -3.77
C LYS A 106 -13.36 3.50 -3.34
N THR A 107 -12.44 3.04 -4.17
CA THR A 107 -11.71 1.79 -3.94
C THR A 107 -10.24 1.99 -4.21
N LEU A 108 -9.39 1.56 -3.29
CA LEU A 108 -7.95 1.58 -3.38
C LEU A 108 -7.39 0.16 -3.34
N PHE A 109 -6.65 -0.22 -4.38
CA PHE A 109 -5.83 -1.41 -4.40
C PHE A 109 -4.40 -1.03 -4.04
N VAL A 110 -3.83 -1.67 -3.03
CA VAL A 110 -2.43 -1.49 -2.63
C VAL A 110 -1.66 -2.77 -2.85
N SER A 111 -0.47 -2.64 -3.43
CA SER A 111 0.43 -3.77 -3.62
C SER A 111 1.81 -3.44 -3.08
N ASN A 112 2.55 -4.45 -2.65
CA ASN A 112 3.90 -4.31 -2.15
C ASN A 112 4.73 -5.58 -2.35
N ALA A 113 6.05 -5.44 -2.26
CA ALA A 113 6.97 -6.53 -1.99
C ALA A 113 7.15 -6.63 -0.46
N ALA A 114 7.19 -7.83 0.09
CA ALA A 114 7.28 -8.07 1.53
C ALA A 114 8.12 -9.29 1.86
N GLY A 115 8.84 -9.24 2.96
CA GLY A 115 9.52 -10.40 3.55
C GLY A 115 8.51 -11.29 4.29
N GLY A 116 8.56 -12.60 4.05
CA GLY A 116 7.70 -13.56 4.74
C GLY A 116 8.19 -13.84 6.16
N THR A 117 7.30 -13.72 7.13
CA THR A 117 7.53 -14.10 8.54
C THR A 117 6.79 -15.39 8.91
N ASN A 118 5.97 -15.91 8.01
CA ASN A 118 5.27 -17.19 8.15
C ASN A 118 6.08 -18.29 7.46
N ALA A 119 6.38 -19.37 8.18
CA ALA A 119 7.19 -20.48 7.68
C ALA A 119 6.51 -21.32 6.58
N ASP A 120 5.18 -21.21 6.45
CA ASP A 120 4.40 -21.91 5.41
C ASP A 120 4.37 -21.16 4.07
N PHE A 121 4.96 -19.96 4.00
CA PHE A 121 5.03 -19.17 2.79
C PHE A 121 6.26 -19.52 1.95
N GLU A 122 6.15 -19.32 0.66
CA GLU A 122 7.22 -19.51 -0.31
C GLU A 122 7.53 -18.19 -1.04
N ILE A 123 8.77 -18.03 -1.48
CA ILE A 123 9.15 -16.91 -2.36
C ILE A 123 8.33 -16.96 -3.64
N GLY A 124 7.69 -15.85 -3.98
CA GLY A 124 6.77 -15.72 -5.11
C GLY A 124 5.30 -15.91 -4.73
N ASP A 125 4.99 -16.31 -3.50
CA ASP A 125 3.60 -16.37 -3.04
C ASP A 125 2.93 -15.00 -3.10
N LEU A 126 1.67 -14.99 -3.49
CA LEU A 126 0.78 -13.83 -3.39
C LEU A 126 0.00 -13.93 -2.09
N MET A 127 0.23 -13.00 -1.16
CA MET A 127 -0.53 -12.93 0.10
C MET A 127 -1.60 -11.84 0.01
N ILE A 128 -2.87 -12.21 0.07
CA ILE A 128 -3.98 -11.27 0.27
C ILE A 128 -3.91 -10.78 1.72
N ILE A 129 -3.78 -9.47 1.90
CA ILE A 129 -3.71 -8.85 3.21
C ILE A 129 -5.11 -8.78 3.81
N ARG A 130 -5.33 -9.48 4.92
CA ARG A 130 -6.60 -9.47 5.65
C ARG A 130 -6.63 -8.49 6.83
N ASP A 131 -5.44 -8.15 7.35
CA ASP A 131 -5.26 -7.22 8.47
C ASP A 131 -3.82 -6.72 8.51
N HIS A 132 -3.53 -5.73 9.38
CA HIS A 132 -2.17 -5.24 9.55
C HIS A 132 -1.82 -4.90 10.99
N ILE A 133 -0.51 -4.85 11.26
CA ILE A 133 0.08 -4.29 12.47
C ILE A 133 0.83 -3.00 12.07
N ASN A 134 0.46 -1.89 12.69
CA ASN A 134 1.17 -0.62 12.51
C ASN A 134 2.36 -0.54 13.48
N PHE A 135 3.56 -0.77 12.97
CA PHE A 135 4.80 -0.71 13.74
C PHE A 135 5.68 0.50 13.33
N PHE A 136 5.07 1.51 12.70
CA PHE A 136 5.73 2.78 12.41
C PHE A 136 5.84 3.65 13.65
N PRO A 137 6.90 4.49 13.76
CA PRO A 137 7.09 5.39 14.91
C PRO A 137 6.16 6.60 14.87
N GLU A 138 5.54 6.89 13.72
CA GLU A 138 4.63 8.03 13.50
C GLU A 138 3.29 7.53 12.94
N HIS A 139 2.21 8.19 13.32
CA HIS A 139 0.86 7.84 12.88
C HIS A 139 0.32 8.92 11.92
N PRO A 140 -0.21 8.56 10.72
CA PRO A 140 -0.64 9.54 9.72
C PRO A 140 -1.82 10.42 10.15
N LEU A 141 -2.58 10.02 11.17
CA LEU A 141 -3.68 10.79 11.75
C LEU A 141 -3.30 11.51 13.04
N HIS A 142 -2.01 11.52 13.41
CA HIS A 142 -1.54 12.24 14.59
C HIS A 142 -1.78 13.75 14.43
N GLY A 143 -2.20 14.40 15.54
CA GLY A 143 -2.49 15.83 15.59
C GLY A 143 -3.98 16.16 15.46
N LYS A 144 -4.29 17.39 15.02
CA LYS A 144 -5.67 17.84 14.84
C LYS A 144 -6.36 17.04 13.73
N ASN A 145 -7.58 16.58 14.00
CA ASN A 145 -8.38 15.91 12.97
C ASN A 145 -8.66 16.85 11.80
N ILE A 146 -8.69 16.30 10.60
CA ILE A 146 -9.10 16.96 9.37
C ILE A 146 -10.47 16.44 8.93
N GLU A 147 -11.21 17.25 8.19
CA GLU A 147 -12.63 17.04 7.87
C GLU A 147 -12.90 15.93 6.82
N TYR A 148 -12.02 14.91 6.74
CA TYR A 148 -12.21 13.77 5.84
C TYR A 148 -12.91 12.59 6.50
N GLY A 149 -12.89 12.50 7.81
CA GLY A 149 -13.46 11.40 8.56
C GLY A 149 -13.50 11.64 10.06
N PRO A 150 -13.93 10.62 10.83
CA PRO A 150 -14.04 10.74 12.28
C PRO A 150 -12.66 10.87 12.95
N ARG A 151 -12.61 11.49 14.14
CA ARG A 151 -11.36 11.59 14.92
C ARG A 151 -10.77 10.21 15.25
N PHE A 152 -11.64 9.24 15.48
CA PHE A 152 -11.30 7.85 15.81
C PHE A 152 -11.97 6.93 14.78
N PRO A 153 -11.32 6.67 13.63
CA PRO A 153 -11.86 5.76 12.63
C PRO A 153 -11.86 4.31 13.14
N ASP A 154 -12.92 3.59 12.82
CA ASP A 154 -12.95 2.14 13.05
C ASP A 154 -12.03 1.44 12.05
N MET A 155 -11.16 0.57 12.56
CA MET A 155 -10.22 -0.23 11.78
C MET A 155 -10.51 -1.73 11.86
N SER A 156 -11.68 -2.14 12.36
CA SER A 156 -12.08 -3.55 12.48
C SER A 156 -12.21 -4.25 11.11
N GLU A 157 -12.42 -3.49 10.05
CA GLU A 157 -12.42 -3.95 8.66
C GLU A 157 -11.54 -3.02 7.81
N ALA A 158 -10.24 -2.93 8.16
CA ALA A 158 -9.30 -2.09 7.45
C ALA A 158 -9.11 -2.49 5.97
N TYR A 159 -9.28 -3.77 5.67
CA TYR A 159 -9.32 -4.35 4.33
C TYR A 159 -10.72 -4.91 4.08
N SER A 160 -11.32 -4.55 2.95
CA SER A 160 -12.71 -4.90 2.64
C SER A 160 -12.89 -6.40 2.47
N LYS A 161 -13.71 -7.03 3.33
CA LYS A 161 -14.06 -8.45 3.23
C LYS A 161 -14.68 -8.78 1.89
N GLU A 162 -15.58 -7.92 1.39
CA GLU A 162 -16.20 -8.09 0.06
C GLU A 162 -15.16 -8.25 -1.05
N LEU A 163 -14.10 -7.42 -1.03
CA LEU A 163 -13.02 -7.47 -2.05
C LEU A 163 -12.10 -8.67 -1.83
N ILE A 164 -11.83 -9.04 -0.57
CA ILE A 164 -11.06 -10.25 -0.24
C ILE A 164 -11.78 -11.50 -0.73
N ASP A 165 -13.06 -11.66 -0.39
CA ASP A 165 -13.86 -12.82 -0.80
C ASP A 165 -13.91 -12.95 -2.32
N LYS A 166 -14.13 -11.84 -3.02
CA LYS A 166 -14.10 -11.80 -4.49
C LYS A 166 -12.73 -12.16 -5.07
N ALA A 167 -11.65 -11.70 -4.45
CA ALA A 167 -10.30 -12.05 -4.90
C ALA A 167 -10.00 -13.55 -4.71
N LEU A 168 -10.44 -14.14 -3.61
CA LEU A 168 -10.32 -15.58 -3.33
C LEU A 168 -11.12 -16.42 -4.34
N GLU A 169 -12.34 -15.99 -4.66
CA GLU A 169 -13.17 -16.65 -5.69
C GLU A 169 -12.47 -16.63 -7.05
N ILE A 170 -11.98 -15.46 -7.49
CA ILE A 170 -11.24 -15.30 -8.76
C ILE A 170 -9.96 -16.15 -8.76
N ALA A 171 -9.21 -16.17 -7.66
CA ALA A 171 -8.00 -16.97 -7.54
C ALA A 171 -8.30 -18.47 -7.71
N LYS A 172 -9.38 -18.95 -7.07
CA LYS A 172 -9.86 -20.31 -7.20
C LYS A 172 -10.28 -20.65 -8.63
N GLU A 173 -11.08 -19.79 -9.27
CA GLU A 173 -11.53 -19.98 -10.65
C GLU A 173 -10.36 -20.03 -11.65
N LYS A 174 -9.34 -19.23 -11.42
CA LYS A 174 -8.15 -19.15 -12.30
C LYS A 174 -7.03 -20.11 -11.93
N GLY A 175 -7.18 -20.90 -10.85
CA GLY A 175 -6.14 -21.80 -10.37
C GLY A 175 -4.90 -21.08 -9.85
N ILE A 176 -5.03 -19.85 -9.35
CA ILE A 176 -3.94 -19.06 -8.78
C ILE A 176 -3.81 -19.40 -7.29
N LYS A 177 -2.62 -19.89 -6.88
CA LYS A 177 -2.29 -20.09 -5.47
C LYS A 177 -2.19 -18.74 -4.79
N VAL A 178 -2.93 -18.52 -3.72
CA VAL A 178 -2.83 -17.32 -2.88
C VAL A 178 -2.79 -17.71 -1.41
N GLN A 179 -2.01 -16.96 -0.65
CA GLN A 179 -2.00 -17.00 0.80
C GLN A 179 -2.92 -15.90 1.35
N GLN A 180 -3.22 -15.95 2.63
CA GLN A 180 -3.85 -14.85 3.36
C GLN A 180 -3.06 -14.59 4.63
N GLY A 181 -2.91 -13.31 5.01
CA GLY A 181 -2.11 -13.04 6.18
C GLY A 181 -2.23 -11.60 6.70
N VAL A 182 -1.52 -11.37 7.79
CA VAL A 182 -1.36 -10.10 8.48
C VAL A 182 -0.04 -9.46 8.04
N TYR A 183 -0.11 -8.23 7.57
CA TYR A 183 1.07 -7.45 7.17
C TYR A 183 1.52 -6.55 8.33
N ILE A 184 2.79 -6.58 8.70
CA ILE A 184 3.37 -5.61 9.64
C ILE A 184 4.13 -4.53 8.86
N GLY A 185 3.76 -3.27 9.09
CA GLY A 185 4.44 -2.12 8.48
C GLY A 185 5.50 -1.56 9.42
N THR A 186 6.76 -1.48 8.96
CA THR A 186 7.91 -0.97 9.69
C THR A 186 8.51 0.26 9.00
N GLN A 187 9.36 0.99 9.71
CA GLN A 187 9.91 2.24 9.17
C GLN A 187 11.02 2.04 8.12
N GLY A 188 11.79 0.94 8.18
CA GLY A 188 13.04 0.82 7.42
C GLY A 188 14.11 1.87 7.82
N PRO A 189 15.12 2.16 6.98
CA PRO A 189 15.41 1.57 5.68
C PRO A 189 16.15 0.23 5.73
N THR A 190 16.57 -0.23 6.93
CA THR A 190 17.25 -1.52 7.07
C THR A 190 16.27 -2.67 6.89
N PHE A 191 16.75 -3.76 6.32
CA PHE A 191 16.04 -5.03 6.44
C PHE A 191 16.08 -5.51 7.88
N GLU A 192 15.18 -6.40 8.21
CA GLU A 192 14.96 -6.90 9.55
C GLU A 192 16.10 -7.85 9.97
N THR A 193 16.50 -7.74 11.23
CA THR A 193 17.37 -8.73 11.86
C THR A 193 16.63 -10.05 12.08
N PRO A 194 17.33 -11.18 12.27
CA PRO A 194 16.69 -12.45 12.64
C PRO A 194 15.83 -12.37 13.91
N ALA A 195 16.22 -11.53 14.88
CA ALA A 195 15.44 -11.30 16.09
C ALA A 195 14.15 -10.53 15.84
N GLU A 196 14.18 -9.54 14.93
CA GLU A 196 12.99 -8.79 14.51
C GLU A 196 12.01 -9.66 13.74
N TYR A 197 12.47 -10.52 12.83
CA TYR A 197 11.62 -11.50 12.15
C TYR A 197 10.90 -12.42 13.16
N LYS A 198 11.63 -12.93 14.14
CA LYS A 198 11.06 -13.75 15.20
C LYS A 198 10.03 -12.97 16.03
N MET A 199 10.33 -11.72 16.36
CA MET A 199 9.41 -10.83 17.08
C MET A 199 8.14 -10.61 16.28
N PHE A 200 8.23 -10.29 15.00
CA PHE A 200 7.07 -10.03 14.13
C PHE A 200 6.18 -11.27 13.97
N HIS A 201 6.79 -12.45 13.83
CA HIS A 201 6.05 -13.71 13.83
C HIS A 201 5.29 -13.92 15.16
N ILE A 202 5.93 -13.69 16.31
CA ILE A 202 5.30 -13.82 17.64
C ILE A 202 4.14 -12.81 17.79
N LEU A 203 4.26 -11.61 17.21
CA LEU A 203 3.18 -10.60 17.20
C LEU A 203 2.01 -10.98 16.29
N GLY A 204 2.13 -12.04 15.49
CA GLY A 204 1.10 -12.53 14.60
C GLY A 204 1.18 -11.98 13.17
N ALA A 205 2.32 -11.42 12.77
CA ALA A 205 2.53 -11.03 11.38
C ALA A 205 2.93 -12.23 10.51
N ASP A 206 2.45 -12.25 9.27
CA ASP A 206 2.77 -13.23 8.23
C ASP A 206 3.75 -12.66 7.20
N ALA A 207 3.77 -11.34 7.03
CA ALA A 207 4.71 -10.64 6.16
C ALA A 207 5.06 -9.26 6.72
N VAL A 208 6.26 -8.77 6.38
CA VAL A 208 6.80 -7.47 6.81
C VAL A 208 7.23 -6.63 5.62
N GLY A 209 7.02 -5.32 5.72
CA GLY A 209 7.53 -4.35 4.74
C GLY A 209 7.44 -2.92 5.24
N MET A 210 7.89 -1.99 4.41
CA MET A 210 8.15 -0.60 4.81
C MET A 210 7.13 0.39 4.24
N SER A 211 5.89 -0.07 3.96
CA SER A 211 4.87 0.73 3.27
C SER A 211 3.45 0.35 3.70
N THR A 212 2.46 0.73 2.89
CA THR A 212 1.09 0.20 2.86
C THR A 212 0.22 0.59 4.05
N VAL A 213 0.65 0.31 5.28
CA VAL A 213 -0.16 0.55 6.49
C VAL A 213 -0.61 2.02 6.63
N PRO A 214 0.27 3.02 6.46
CA PRO A 214 -0.14 4.42 6.53
C PRO A 214 -1.19 4.80 5.47
N GLU A 215 -1.05 4.28 4.24
CA GLU A 215 -1.99 4.52 3.14
C GLU A 215 -3.35 3.91 3.46
N VAL A 216 -3.39 2.68 3.99
CA VAL A 216 -4.61 1.98 4.41
C VAL A 216 -5.32 2.73 5.53
N ILE A 217 -4.60 3.21 6.54
CA ILE A 217 -5.17 4.00 7.64
C ILE A 217 -5.86 5.25 7.10
N VAL A 218 -5.19 5.99 6.21
CA VAL A 218 -5.75 7.22 5.65
C VAL A 218 -6.90 6.93 4.69
N ALA A 219 -6.84 5.85 3.92
CA ALA A 219 -7.93 5.43 3.05
C ALA A 219 -9.22 5.13 3.85
N ASN A 220 -9.10 4.37 4.93
CA ASN A 220 -10.22 4.11 5.84
C ASN A 220 -10.77 5.40 6.47
N HIS A 221 -9.89 6.27 6.96
CA HIS A 221 -10.29 7.58 7.47
C HIS A 221 -11.07 8.41 6.43
N CYS A 222 -10.72 8.29 5.16
CA CYS A 222 -11.37 8.96 4.04
C CYS A 222 -12.60 8.22 3.49
N GLY A 223 -12.98 7.08 4.05
CA GLY A 223 -14.11 6.26 3.58
C GLY A 223 -13.86 5.59 2.23
N ILE A 224 -12.61 5.25 1.91
CA ILE A 224 -12.20 4.51 0.71
C ILE A 224 -12.03 3.05 1.10
N LYS A 225 -12.71 2.13 0.40
CA LYS A 225 -12.53 0.68 0.56
C LYS A 225 -11.14 0.27 0.12
N VAL A 226 -10.49 -0.63 0.85
CA VAL A 226 -9.12 -1.07 0.54
C VAL A 226 -9.07 -2.57 0.26
N PHE A 227 -8.27 -2.94 -0.73
CA PHE A 227 -7.78 -4.29 -0.96
C PHE A 227 -6.25 -4.26 -1.03
N GLY A 228 -5.58 -5.21 -0.38
CA GLY A 228 -4.13 -5.28 -0.34
C GLY A 228 -3.60 -6.64 -0.76
N VAL A 229 -2.48 -6.64 -1.49
CA VAL A 229 -1.75 -7.85 -1.84
C VAL A 229 -0.25 -7.63 -1.68
N SER A 230 0.43 -8.60 -1.05
CA SER A 230 1.89 -8.64 -0.97
C SER A 230 2.44 -9.73 -1.88
N VAL A 231 3.56 -9.45 -2.53
CA VAL A 231 4.40 -10.47 -3.17
C VAL A 231 5.50 -10.82 -2.18
N ILE A 232 5.62 -12.08 -1.80
CA ILE A 232 6.66 -12.54 -0.89
C ILE A 232 7.97 -12.64 -1.67
N THR A 233 8.94 -11.78 -1.34
CA THR A 233 10.21 -11.66 -2.08
C THR A 233 11.36 -12.41 -1.43
N ASP A 234 11.27 -12.63 -0.14
CA ASP A 234 12.25 -13.33 0.68
C ASP A 234 11.55 -13.94 1.89
N LEU A 235 12.22 -14.86 2.55
CA LEU A 235 11.75 -15.45 3.80
C LEU A 235 12.71 -15.04 4.91
N GLY A 236 12.17 -14.37 5.91
CA GLY A 236 12.90 -14.09 7.13
C GLY A 236 13.36 -15.41 7.77
N CYS A 237 14.57 -15.40 8.28
CA CYS A 237 15.28 -16.59 8.74
C CYS A 237 14.61 -17.25 9.97
N LEU A 238 13.34 -17.70 9.82
CA LEU A 238 12.70 -18.62 10.75
C LEU A 238 13.31 -20.03 10.66
N LEU A 239 14.06 -20.30 9.59
CA LEU A 239 14.71 -21.59 9.31
C LEU A 239 16.06 -21.79 10.03
N TYR A 240 16.54 -20.84 10.82
CA TYR A 240 17.64 -21.10 11.74
C TYR A 240 17.14 -21.79 13.03
N THR A 241 16.46 -22.88 12.89
CA THR A 241 16.57 -23.99 13.86
C THR A 241 17.80 -24.81 13.49
N SER A 242 18.98 -24.22 13.56
CA SER A 242 20.15 -25.01 13.83
C SER A 242 19.89 -25.67 15.18
N PRO A 243 19.90 -27.03 15.27
CA PRO A 243 19.81 -27.67 16.56
C PRO A 243 20.90 -27.06 17.44
N SER A 244 20.50 -26.55 18.60
CA SER A 244 21.45 -26.01 19.56
C SER A 244 22.50 -27.10 19.80
N PRO A 245 23.81 -26.78 19.87
CA PRO A 245 24.83 -27.74 20.31
C PRO A 245 24.55 -28.34 21.69
N ARG A 246 23.50 -27.85 22.36
CA ARG A 246 23.04 -28.36 23.69
C ARG A 246 21.95 -29.44 23.57
N ASP A 247 21.42 -29.68 22.36
CA ASP A 247 20.38 -30.69 22.13
C ASP A 247 20.94 -32.02 21.60
N GLY A 248 22.28 -32.16 21.66
CA GLY A 248 23.03 -33.39 21.31
C GLY A 248 23.56 -34.12 22.55
#